data_dba8e4456677c3fda7e9049c9b941ecc
#
_entry.id   dba8e4456677c3fda7e9049c9b941ecc
#
_cell.length_a   1.000
_cell.length_b   1.000
_cell.length_c   1.000
_cell.angle_alpha   90.00
_cell.angle_beta   90.00
_cell.angle_gamma   90.00
#
_symmetry.space_group_name_H-M   'P 1'
#
loop_
_entity.id
_entity.type
_entity.pdbx_description
1 polymer ?
#
loop_
_entity_poly.entity_id
_entity_poly.type
_entity_poly.pdbx_seq_one_letter_code
_entity_poly.pdbx_strand_id
1 'polypeptide(L)'
;MFRQQRRLLLAVLTSLAVLSANLCAGESQASGSEVRVVEQADGTYTLLRNGEPYQVKGAGYGGHARPGNALALLAESGGNSIRTWGIEQVEDVVEGKNLLDRAHELGITVAVGFWVQHARHGFDYGDAASIDRQRKLLRDTVLKYKDHPALLTWGLGNEMEHVFKGKSETDVRIWKELNHLAGIIKELDPHHPVMTVTAGYSPSKIEAIHEHYPHLDILGVNNYGGAGSVGQGLPEAGWNGPYMLTEYGVAGAWEVLTTFWGAPIEPDPSTKAAASYSAYKMDSEMNVGRNLGSYVFVWGNKQEATFSWFGMFLPTGEKLPRVDAMAYAWTGEWPKNRAPKLRSLKTPVAMKKVGPGASTYAEVDVLDREGDDLRYYWDIRAESSDRKHGGDREAAPPSFPDAIKKGQGTARIEFKTPEKPGAYRVFVTAYDGEGGAAVHNLPFYVEK
;
A
#
# COMPACT_ATOMS: atom_id res chain seq x y z
N MET A 1 78.55 -1.56 -25.43
CA MET A 1 79.44 -2.26 -24.47
C MET A 1 78.58 -3.31 -23.78
N PHE A 2 78.76 -4.57 -24.22
CA PHE A 2 79.33 -5.75 -23.52
C PHE A 2 78.54 -6.07 -22.23
N ARG A 3 78.02 -7.24 -21.95
CA ARG A 3 78.09 -8.68 -22.36
C ARG A 3 76.96 -9.37 -21.58
N GLN A 4 76.11 -10.22 -22.16
CA GLN A 4 76.23 -11.69 -22.24
C GLN A 4 76.59 -12.38 -20.91
N GLN A 5 75.75 -13.26 -20.39
CA GLN A 5 75.72 -14.73 -20.56
C GLN A 5 74.78 -15.35 -19.55
N ARG A 6 73.85 -16.17 -19.94
CA ARG A 6 73.81 -17.61 -20.19
C ARG A 6 73.51 -18.49 -18.96
N ARG A 7 72.40 -19.17 -19.08
CA ARG A 7 72.12 -20.62 -18.86
C ARG A 7 72.09 -21.14 -17.42
N LEU A 8 70.97 -21.80 -16.97
CA LEU A 8 70.84 -23.27 -16.97
C LEU A 8 69.41 -23.74 -16.73
N LEU A 9 69.01 -24.73 -17.53
CA LEU A 9 67.85 -25.56 -17.36
C LEU A 9 67.95 -26.43 -16.09
N LEU A 10 66.89 -26.64 -15.35
CA LEU A 10 66.61 -27.92 -14.69
C LEU A 10 65.16 -28.24 -14.78
N ALA A 11 64.82 -29.29 -15.51
CA ALA A 11 63.49 -29.89 -15.56
C ALA A 11 63.31 -30.76 -14.32
N VAL A 12 62.16 -30.62 -13.67
CA VAL A 12 61.61 -31.63 -12.77
C VAL A 12 60.18 -31.89 -13.16
N LEU A 13 59.97 -33.05 -13.75
CA LEU A 13 58.67 -33.69 -13.91
C LEU A 13 58.15 -34.06 -12.55
N THR A 14 56.95 -33.62 -12.23
CA THR A 14 56.07 -34.26 -11.23
C THR A 14 54.64 -34.28 -11.70
N SER A 15 54.17 -35.43 -11.93
CA SER A 15 52.86 -36.06 -11.99
C SER A 15 51.59 -35.20 -11.87
N LEU A 16 50.80 -35.15 -12.96
CA LEU A 16 49.36 -34.84 -12.94
C LEU A 16 48.62 -35.91 -12.14
N ALA A 17 48.05 -35.53 -10.99
CA ALA A 17 46.93 -36.21 -10.39
C ALA A 17 45.65 -35.43 -10.81
N VAL A 18 44.91 -35.95 -11.77
CA VAL A 18 43.58 -35.49 -12.12
C VAL A 18 42.64 -35.90 -11.00
N LEU A 19 42.34 -34.99 -10.10
CA LEU A 19 41.20 -35.13 -9.19
C LEU A 19 39.95 -34.70 -9.96
N SER A 20 39.18 -35.69 -10.42
CA SER A 20 37.82 -35.50 -10.90
C SER A 20 36.94 -35.10 -9.72
N ALA A 21 36.76 -33.81 -9.51
CA ALA A 21 35.71 -33.32 -8.65
C ALA A 21 34.38 -33.51 -9.38
N ASN A 22 33.63 -34.54 -9.00
CA ASN A 22 32.22 -34.66 -9.32
C ASN A 22 31.53 -33.44 -8.69
N LEU A 23 31.23 -32.44 -9.51
CA LEU A 23 30.19 -31.47 -9.19
C LEU A 23 28.84 -32.22 -9.24
N CYS A 24 28.43 -32.77 -8.11
CA CYS A 24 27.02 -32.94 -7.85
C CYS A 24 26.39 -31.52 -7.91
N ALA A 25 25.78 -31.19 -9.01
CA ALA A 25 24.77 -30.16 -9.05
C ALA A 25 23.62 -30.65 -8.18
N GLY A 26 23.72 -30.46 -6.86
CA GLY A 26 22.60 -30.51 -5.98
C GLY A 26 21.71 -29.37 -6.45
N GLU A 27 20.49 -29.71 -6.86
CA GLU A 27 19.40 -28.74 -6.90
C GLU A 27 19.41 -28.04 -5.54
N SER A 28 19.81 -26.77 -5.54
CA SER A 28 19.66 -25.90 -4.39
C SER A 28 18.15 -25.82 -4.15
N GLN A 29 17.63 -26.65 -3.23
CA GLN A 29 16.38 -26.30 -2.59
C GLN A 29 16.58 -24.86 -2.11
N ALA A 30 15.78 -23.95 -2.67
CA ALA A 30 15.80 -22.56 -2.26
C ALA A 30 15.57 -22.56 -0.74
N SER A 31 16.65 -22.31 0.01
CA SER A 31 16.52 -22.10 1.45
C SER A 31 15.61 -20.90 1.64
N GLY A 32 14.63 -20.99 2.54
CA GLY A 32 13.75 -19.88 2.89
C GLY A 32 14.56 -18.62 3.19
N SER A 33 13.91 -17.47 3.15
CA SER A 33 14.56 -16.22 3.58
C SER A 33 14.81 -16.24 5.09
N GLU A 34 15.85 -15.53 5.51
CA GLU A 34 16.08 -15.19 6.92
C GLU A 34 15.94 -13.68 7.06
N VAL A 35 15.04 -13.22 7.92
CA VAL A 35 14.80 -11.81 8.16
C VAL A 35 14.90 -11.51 9.66
N ARG A 36 15.70 -10.52 10.02
CA ARG A 36 15.89 -10.13 11.42
C ARG A 36 15.83 -8.62 11.59
N VAL A 37 15.24 -8.19 12.68
CA VAL A 37 15.37 -6.82 13.17
C VAL A 37 16.52 -6.80 14.18
N VAL A 38 17.54 -6.00 13.91
CA VAL A 38 18.74 -5.93 14.75
C VAL A 38 18.85 -4.53 15.33
N GLU A 39 18.90 -4.46 16.68
CA GLU A 39 19.21 -3.22 17.38
C GLU A 39 20.73 -2.97 17.32
N GLN A 40 21.10 -1.76 16.94
CA GLN A 40 22.47 -1.32 16.84
C GLN A 40 22.96 -0.72 18.17
N ALA A 41 24.26 -0.58 18.34
CA ALA A 41 24.87 -0.04 19.58
C ALA A 41 24.45 1.41 19.89
N ASP A 42 23.97 2.17 18.91
CA ASP A 42 23.48 3.53 19.04
C ASP A 42 21.96 3.62 19.31
N GLY A 43 21.28 2.46 19.48
CA GLY A 43 19.85 2.39 19.73
C GLY A 43 19.00 2.51 18.45
N THR A 44 19.62 2.49 17.27
CA THR A 44 18.91 2.37 15.98
C THR A 44 18.61 0.93 15.63
N TYR A 45 17.77 0.70 14.62
CA TYR A 45 17.37 -0.63 14.17
C TYR A 45 17.65 -0.80 12.68
N THR A 46 18.05 -1.99 12.32
CA THR A 46 18.23 -2.39 10.91
C THR A 46 17.45 -3.66 10.64
N LEU A 47 16.66 -3.67 9.59
CA LEU A 47 16.09 -4.89 9.04
C LEU A 47 17.16 -5.55 8.18
N LEU A 48 17.54 -6.78 8.51
CA LEU A 48 18.44 -7.60 7.72
C LEU A 48 17.62 -8.67 6.99
N ARG A 49 17.89 -8.87 5.70
CA ARG A 49 17.37 -10.00 4.92
C ARG A 49 18.54 -10.79 4.37
N ASN A 50 18.62 -12.06 4.74
CA ASN A 50 19.76 -12.93 4.39
C ASN A 50 21.13 -12.33 4.77
N GLY A 51 21.19 -11.63 5.89
CA GLY A 51 22.37 -10.95 6.40
C GLY A 51 22.64 -9.55 5.83
N GLU A 52 21.93 -9.12 4.80
CA GLU A 52 22.13 -7.81 4.17
C GLU A 52 21.07 -6.79 4.63
N PRO A 53 21.44 -5.51 4.81
CA PRO A 53 20.51 -4.45 5.14
C PRO A 53 19.39 -4.32 4.10
N TYR A 54 18.15 -4.24 4.57
CA TYR A 54 16.97 -4.18 3.74
C TYR A 54 16.02 -3.06 4.20
N GLN A 55 15.82 -2.06 3.34
CA GLN A 55 14.86 -0.98 3.59
C GLN A 55 13.63 -1.21 2.70
N VAL A 56 12.45 -1.28 3.31
CA VAL A 56 11.21 -1.53 2.56
C VAL A 56 10.78 -0.29 1.78
N LYS A 57 10.67 -0.45 0.46
CA LYS A 57 10.05 0.47 -0.49
C LYS A 57 8.81 -0.22 -1.05
N GLY A 58 7.72 -0.14 -0.33
CA GLY A 58 6.59 -1.03 -0.55
C GLY A 58 5.27 -0.36 -0.87
N ALA A 59 4.31 -1.22 -1.25
CA ALA A 59 2.93 -0.83 -1.43
C ALA A 59 1.97 -1.87 -0.85
N GLY A 60 0.83 -1.41 -0.32
CA GLY A 60 -0.28 -2.29 0.04
C GLY A 60 -0.86 -2.90 -1.24
N TYR A 61 -0.79 -4.21 -1.40
CA TYR A 61 -1.21 -4.93 -2.59
C TYR A 61 -2.65 -5.39 -2.45
N GLY A 62 -3.59 -4.55 -2.85
CA GLY A 62 -5.00 -4.79 -2.56
C GLY A 62 -5.95 -3.97 -3.45
N GLY A 63 -7.19 -3.83 -2.96
CA GLY A 63 -8.24 -3.12 -3.67
C GLY A 63 -9.14 -4.04 -4.50
N HIS A 64 -10.09 -3.44 -5.23
CA HIS A 64 -11.10 -4.17 -6.01
C HIS A 64 -10.61 -4.58 -7.41
N ALA A 65 -9.65 -3.82 -7.96
CA ALA A 65 -9.04 -4.09 -9.26
C ALA A 65 -7.58 -3.65 -9.27
N ARG A 66 -6.78 -4.35 -10.05
CA ARG A 66 -5.36 -4.06 -10.33
C ARG A 66 -5.09 -4.34 -11.80
N PRO A 67 -4.14 -3.66 -12.46
CA PRO A 67 -3.66 -4.07 -13.77
C PRO A 67 -3.03 -5.48 -13.68
N GLY A 68 -3.12 -6.26 -14.75
CA GLY A 68 -2.60 -7.62 -14.79
C GLY A 68 -1.11 -7.71 -14.47
N ASN A 69 -0.33 -6.67 -14.81
CA ASN A 69 1.11 -6.55 -14.55
C ASN A 69 1.45 -5.73 -13.31
N ALA A 70 0.55 -5.59 -12.34
CA ALA A 70 0.72 -4.70 -11.18
C ALA A 70 2.01 -4.95 -10.39
N LEU A 71 2.41 -6.23 -10.20
CA LEU A 71 3.66 -6.56 -9.51
C LEU A 71 4.90 -6.17 -10.33
N ALA A 72 4.91 -6.46 -11.63
CA ALA A 72 6.00 -6.08 -12.50
C ALA A 72 6.18 -4.55 -12.51
N LEU A 73 5.07 -3.80 -12.60
CA LEU A 73 5.09 -2.35 -12.54
C LEU A 73 5.60 -1.81 -11.21
N LEU A 74 5.34 -2.51 -10.08
CA LEU A 74 5.91 -2.14 -8.78
C LEU A 74 7.44 -2.28 -8.80
N ALA A 75 7.96 -3.41 -9.28
CA ALA A 75 9.40 -3.64 -9.40
C ALA A 75 10.07 -2.62 -10.33
N GLU A 76 9.48 -2.36 -11.51
CA GLU A 76 9.93 -1.34 -12.47
C GLU A 76 9.92 0.07 -11.87
N SER A 77 9.00 0.35 -10.95
CA SER A 77 8.93 1.61 -10.21
C SER A 77 9.93 1.71 -9.06
N GLY A 78 10.79 0.69 -8.84
CA GLY A 78 11.77 0.65 -7.75
C GLY A 78 11.21 0.19 -6.42
N GLY A 79 9.97 -0.31 -6.39
CA GLY A 79 9.41 -0.97 -5.21
C GLY A 79 10.00 -2.37 -5.03
N ASN A 80 10.22 -2.78 -3.78
CA ASN A 80 10.86 -4.06 -3.44
C ASN A 80 10.01 -4.94 -2.51
N SER A 81 8.85 -4.47 -2.10
CA SER A 81 7.98 -5.20 -1.18
C SER A 81 6.51 -4.89 -1.38
N ILE A 82 5.65 -5.87 -1.09
CA ILE A 82 4.21 -5.67 -0.95
C ILE A 82 3.74 -6.10 0.43
N ARG A 83 2.62 -5.53 0.87
CA ARG A 83 1.88 -5.96 2.05
C ARG A 83 0.52 -6.49 1.66
N THR A 84 0.14 -7.66 2.18
CA THR A 84 -1.21 -8.20 2.12
C THR A 84 -1.91 -8.05 3.47
N TRP A 85 -3.24 -8.14 3.51
CA TRP A 85 -4.05 -8.05 4.75
C TRP A 85 -4.49 -9.41 5.25
N GLY A 86 -4.69 -10.36 4.34
CA GLY A 86 -5.13 -11.70 4.65
C GLY A 86 -4.46 -12.74 3.76
N ILE A 87 -4.56 -13.99 4.19
CA ILE A 87 -3.91 -15.11 3.51
C ILE A 87 -4.56 -15.44 2.16
N GLU A 88 -5.84 -15.13 2.00
CA GLU A 88 -6.55 -15.31 0.74
C GLU A 88 -5.89 -14.55 -0.41
N GLN A 89 -5.29 -13.38 -0.13
CA GLN A 89 -4.55 -12.60 -1.13
C GLN A 89 -3.24 -13.28 -1.54
N VAL A 90 -2.63 -14.04 -0.64
CA VAL A 90 -1.40 -14.79 -0.93
C VAL A 90 -1.70 -15.98 -1.84
N GLU A 91 -2.91 -16.51 -1.77
CA GLU A 91 -3.39 -17.61 -2.61
C GLU A 91 -3.91 -17.15 -3.98
N ASP A 92 -4.01 -15.83 -4.22
CA ASP A 92 -4.37 -15.28 -5.53
C ASP A 92 -3.39 -15.76 -6.61
N VAL A 93 -3.95 -16.06 -7.79
CA VAL A 93 -3.16 -16.38 -8.99
C VAL A 93 -2.85 -15.08 -9.73
N VAL A 94 -1.58 -14.74 -9.84
CA VAL A 94 -1.07 -13.56 -10.55
C VAL A 94 -0.20 -14.02 -11.70
N GLU A 95 -0.61 -13.70 -12.94
CA GLU A 95 0.11 -14.11 -14.15
C GLU A 95 0.37 -15.64 -14.23
N GLY A 96 -0.63 -16.43 -13.77
CA GLY A 96 -0.57 -17.90 -13.83
C GLY A 96 0.21 -18.58 -12.71
N LYS A 97 0.71 -17.82 -11.70
CA LYS A 97 1.43 -18.29 -10.52
C LYS A 97 0.78 -17.80 -9.24
N ASN A 98 1.06 -18.42 -8.12
CA ASN A 98 0.64 -17.83 -6.85
C ASN A 98 1.41 -16.52 -6.58
N LEU A 99 0.84 -15.67 -5.72
CA LEU A 99 1.36 -14.34 -5.45
C LEU A 99 2.83 -14.36 -4.95
N LEU A 100 3.16 -15.29 -4.05
CA LEU A 100 4.51 -15.37 -3.47
C LEU A 100 5.55 -15.77 -4.52
N ASP A 101 5.26 -16.79 -5.34
CA ASP A 101 6.15 -17.22 -6.43
C ASP A 101 6.40 -16.08 -7.41
N ARG A 102 5.32 -15.38 -7.81
CA ARG A 102 5.45 -14.27 -8.74
C ARG A 102 6.21 -13.08 -8.15
N ALA A 103 5.98 -12.77 -6.88
CA ALA A 103 6.74 -11.74 -6.17
C ALA A 103 8.23 -12.11 -6.11
N HIS A 104 8.55 -13.35 -5.74
CA HIS A 104 9.93 -13.84 -5.69
C HIS A 104 10.67 -13.70 -7.03
N GLU A 105 10.05 -14.10 -8.13
CA GLU A 105 10.62 -13.96 -9.47
C GLU A 105 10.95 -12.52 -9.87
N LEU A 106 10.18 -11.57 -9.34
CA LEU A 106 10.38 -10.14 -9.57
C LEU A 106 11.31 -9.48 -8.53
N GLY A 107 11.88 -10.26 -7.60
CA GLY A 107 12.71 -9.74 -6.53
C GLY A 107 11.91 -8.95 -5.47
N ILE A 108 10.60 -9.12 -5.43
CA ILE A 108 9.70 -8.47 -4.47
C ILE A 108 9.51 -9.37 -3.25
N THR A 109 9.61 -8.80 -2.05
CA THR A 109 9.26 -9.48 -0.81
C THR A 109 7.80 -9.24 -0.42
N VAL A 110 7.28 -10.07 0.47
CA VAL A 110 5.89 -9.97 0.90
C VAL A 110 5.81 -9.92 2.44
N ALA A 111 5.24 -8.84 2.96
CA ALA A 111 4.71 -8.83 4.32
C ALA A 111 3.38 -9.57 4.30
N VAL A 112 3.40 -10.83 4.70
CA VAL A 112 2.23 -11.73 4.63
C VAL A 112 1.28 -11.41 5.76
N GLY A 113 0.11 -10.87 5.39
CA GLY A 113 -0.95 -10.57 6.34
C GLY A 113 -1.72 -11.82 6.74
N PHE A 114 -1.96 -11.96 8.04
CA PHE A 114 -2.95 -12.87 8.58
C PHE A 114 -4.10 -12.06 9.16
N TRP A 115 -5.29 -12.21 8.54
CA TRP A 115 -6.48 -11.49 8.99
C TRP A 115 -6.96 -12.06 10.32
N VAL A 116 -6.64 -11.39 11.41
CA VAL A 116 -7.20 -11.67 12.73
C VAL A 116 -8.62 -11.13 12.78
N GLN A 117 -9.56 -11.95 13.22
CA GLN A 117 -10.98 -11.62 13.17
C GLN A 117 -11.33 -10.46 14.09
N HIS A 118 -12.06 -9.48 13.56
CA HIS A 118 -12.44 -8.28 14.29
C HIS A 118 -13.69 -8.44 15.15
N ALA A 119 -13.65 -7.92 16.36
CA ALA A 119 -14.84 -7.81 17.22
C ALA A 119 -15.95 -6.96 16.57
N ARG A 120 -15.59 -5.95 15.74
CA ARG A 120 -16.56 -5.13 14.98
C ARG A 120 -17.33 -5.95 13.93
N HIS A 121 -16.78 -7.07 13.47
CA HIS A 121 -17.41 -8.02 12.55
C HIS A 121 -18.12 -9.17 13.28
N GLY A 122 -18.24 -9.10 14.62
CA GLY A 122 -18.98 -10.07 15.44
C GLY A 122 -18.13 -11.20 16.01
N PHE A 123 -16.80 -11.15 15.91
CA PHE A 123 -15.93 -12.13 16.55
C PHE A 123 -15.93 -11.92 18.06
N ASP A 124 -16.21 -12.98 18.82
CA ASP A 124 -16.21 -12.94 20.27
C ASP A 124 -14.89 -13.51 20.83
N TYR A 125 -14.08 -12.63 21.39
CA TYR A 125 -12.84 -12.99 22.10
C TYR A 125 -13.11 -13.69 23.46
N GLY A 126 -14.35 -13.95 23.82
CA GLY A 126 -14.77 -14.82 24.93
C GLY A 126 -15.10 -16.25 24.49
N ASP A 127 -15.26 -16.50 23.17
CA ASP A 127 -15.56 -17.84 22.64
C ASP A 127 -14.27 -18.62 22.34
N ALA A 128 -13.92 -19.53 23.25
CA ALA A 128 -12.73 -20.37 23.14
C ALA A 128 -12.67 -21.18 21.83
N ALA A 129 -13.82 -21.68 21.33
CA ALA A 129 -13.85 -22.50 20.13
C ALA A 129 -13.52 -21.67 18.87
N SER A 130 -13.96 -20.42 18.80
CA SER A 130 -13.61 -19.51 17.71
C SER A 130 -12.15 -19.11 17.76
N ILE A 131 -11.61 -18.83 18.94
CA ILE A 131 -10.20 -18.54 19.16
C ILE A 131 -9.33 -19.74 18.73
N ASP A 132 -9.68 -20.95 19.13
CA ASP A 132 -8.92 -22.16 18.78
C ASP A 132 -8.93 -22.42 17.26
N ARG A 133 -10.05 -22.17 16.58
CA ARG A 133 -10.10 -22.22 15.10
C ARG A 133 -9.15 -21.21 14.44
N GLN A 134 -9.12 -19.97 14.93
CA GLN A 134 -8.23 -18.92 14.44
C GLN A 134 -6.75 -19.30 14.65
N ARG A 135 -6.40 -19.79 15.82
CA ARG A 135 -5.05 -20.26 16.16
C ARG A 135 -4.61 -21.44 15.30
N LYS A 136 -5.53 -22.40 15.05
CA LYS A 136 -5.26 -23.52 14.15
C LYS A 136 -4.99 -23.04 12.73
N LEU A 137 -5.82 -22.14 12.22
CA LEU A 137 -5.64 -21.57 10.87
C LEU A 137 -4.29 -20.87 10.76
N LEU A 138 -3.87 -20.11 11.77
CA LEU A 138 -2.56 -19.48 11.78
C LEU A 138 -1.42 -20.52 11.74
N ARG A 139 -1.48 -21.58 12.56
CA ARG A 139 -0.49 -22.67 12.54
C ARG A 139 -0.34 -23.30 11.15
N ASP A 140 -1.48 -23.65 10.56
CA ASP A 140 -1.51 -24.25 9.22
C ASP A 140 -0.90 -23.29 8.17
N THR A 141 -1.19 -21.98 8.28
CA THR A 141 -0.67 -20.93 7.40
C THR A 141 0.85 -20.78 7.55
N VAL A 142 1.35 -20.68 8.78
CA VAL A 142 2.79 -20.53 9.04
C VAL A 142 3.55 -21.74 8.52
N LEU A 143 3.10 -22.95 8.82
CA LEU A 143 3.73 -24.19 8.34
C LEU A 143 3.77 -24.28 6.81
N LYS A 144 2.76 -23.71 6.11
CA LYS A 144 2.69 -23.70 4.64
C LYS A 144 3.68 -22.75 4.01
N TYR A 145 3.90 -21.56 4.59
CA TYR A 145 4.61 -20.47 3.91
C TYR A 145 5.93 -20.02 4.53
N LYS A 146 6.27 -20.48 5.76
CA LYS A 146 7.47 -20.01 6.49
C LYS A 146 8.79 -20.18 5.74
N ASP A 147 8.88 -21.18 4.87
CA ASP A 147 10.09 -21.47 4.09
C ASP A 147 10.09 -20.82 2.69
N HIS A 148 9.10 -19.92 2.42
CA HIS A 148 9.00 -19.28 1.11
C HIS A 148 9.99 -18.10 0.98
N PRO A 149 10.83 -18.04 -0.08
CA PRO A 149 11.89 -17.04 -0.19
C PRO A 149 11.41 -15.59 -0.37
N ALA A 150 10.14 -15.36 -0.72
CA ALA A 150 9.56 -14.02 -0.77
C ALA A 150 9.06 -13.52 0.58
N LEU A 151 8.93 -14.38 1.59
CA LEU A 151 8.42 -13.96 2.90
C LEU A 151 9.39 -12.96 3.55
N LEU A 152 8.86 -11.83 4.02
CA LEU A 152 9.62 -10.79 4.72
C LEU A 152 9.24 -10.72 6.21
N THR A 153 7.96 -10.70 6.50
CA THR A 153 7.42 -10.60 7.87
C THR A 153 6.01 -11.13 7.93
N TRP A 154 5.60 -11.57 9.09
CA TRP A 154 4.21 -11.92 9.39
C TRP A 154 3.46 -10.71 9.92
N GLY A 155 2.40 -10.30 9.24
CA GLY A 155 1.51 -9.21 9.64
C GLY A 155 0.28 -9.74 10.37
N LEU A 156 0.22 -9.63 11.70
CA LEU A 156 -0.91 -10.08 12.51
C LEU A 156 -1.97 -8.99 12.68
N GLY A 157 -3.10 -9.19 12.03
CA GLY A 157 -4.24 -8.29 12.10
C GLY A 157 -4.01 -6.94 11.39
N ASN A 158 -5.05 -6.15 11.32
CA ASN A 158 -5.03 -4.77 10.83
C ASN A 158 -6.01 -3.93 11.63
N GLU A 159 -5.53 -2.90 12.32
CA GLU A 159 -6.38 -1.97 13.08
C GLU A 159 -7.35 -2.68 14.06
N MET A 160 -6.82 -3.67 14.77
CA MET A 160 -7.61 -4.54 15.64
C MET A 160 -8.28 -3.80 16.79
N GLU A 161 -7.72 -2.66 17.18
CA GLU A 161 -8.24 -1.76 18.21
C GLU A 161 -9.40 -0.88 17.72
N HIS A 162 -9.71 -0.87 16.43
CA HIS A 162 -10.89 -0.21 15.92
C HIS A 162 -12.16 -0.87 16.45
N VAL A 163 -12.66 -0.34 17.55
CA VAL A 163 -13.85 -0.86 18.22
C VAL A 163 -15.07 -0.03 17.87
N PHE A 164 -16.10 -0.73 17.44
CA PHE A 164 -17.39 -0.13 17.13
C PHE A 164 -18.17 0.23 18.42
N LYS A 165 -18.69 1.46 18.50
CA LYS A 165 -19.60 1.95 19.55
C LYS A 165 -19.08 1.92 20.99
N GLY A 166 -18.21 2.85 21.36
CA GLY A 166 -18.02 3.26 22.76
C GLY A 166 -17.30 2.24 23.66
N LYS A 167 -16.68 1.21 23.10
CA LYS A 167 -15.73 0.38 23.82
C LYS A 167 -14.32 0.92 23.62
N SER A 168 -13.53 0.91 24.68
CA SER A 168 -12.18 1.43 24.76
C SER A 168 -11.25 0.84 23.68
N GLU A 169 -10.37 1.67 23.11
CA GLU A 169 -9.23 1.29 22.26
C GLU A 169 -8.29 0.26 22.92
N THR A 170 -8.57 -0.10 24.16
CA THR A 170 -7.77 -0.91 25.07
C THR A 170 -8.49 -2.19 25.50
N ASP A 171 -9.15 -2.91 24.57
CA ASP A 171 -9.60 -4.26 24.91
C ASP A 171 -8.37 -5.18 25.06
N VAL A 172 -7.92 -5.34 26.27
CA VAL A 172 -6.76 -6.15 26.67
C VAL A 172 -6.80 -7.57 26.09
N ARG A 173 -7.99 -8.13 25.84
CA ARG A 173 -8.13 -9.48 25.27
C ARG A 173 -7.57 -9.54 23.85
N ILE A 174 -7.72 -8.47 23.08
CA ILE A 174 -7.20 -8.38 21.69
C ILE A 174 -5.67 -8.40 21.71
N TRP A 175 -5.04 -7.56 22.54
CA TRP A 175 -3.58 -7.52 22.65
C TRP A 175 -2.98 -8.83 23.16
N LYS A 176 -3.63 -9.46 24.14
CA LYS A 176 -3.21 -10.78 24.65
C LYS A 176 -3.35 -11.88 23.60
N GLU A 177 -4.41 -11.84 22.78
CA GLU A 177 -4.55 -12.81 21.69
C GLU A 177 -3.52 -12.58 20.59
N LEU A 178 -3.27 -11.33 20.19
CA LEU A 178 -2.20 -11.00 19.23
C LEU A 178 -0.84 -11.50 19.74
N ASN A 179 -0.55 -11.31 21.02
CA ASN A 179 0.68 -11.84 21.63
C ASN A 179 0.75 -13.36 21.59
N HIS A 180 -0.37 -14.04 21.84
CA HIS A 180 -0.43 -15.50 21.76
C HIS A 180 -0.19 -16.00 20.32
N LEU A 181 -0.82 -15.35 19.32
CA LEU A 181 -0.62 -15.65 17.90
C LEU A 181 0.83 -15.41 17.48
N ALA A 182 1.44 -14.31 17.95
CA ALA A 182 2.87 -14.05 17.70
C ALA A 182 3.76 -15.12 18.32
N GLY A 183 3.45 -15.60 19.51
CA GLY A 183 4.14 -16.72 20.15
C GLY A 183 4.09 -17.99 19.31
N ILE A 184 2.94 -18.30 18.71
CA ILE A 184 2.79 -19.43 17.77
C ILE A 184 3.70 -19.27 16.56
N ILE A 185 3.77 -18.06 15.99
CA ILE A 185 4.66 -17.80 14.85
C ILE A 185 6.12 -18.02 15.26
N LYS A 186 6.57 -17.41 16.35
CA LYS A 186 7.96 -17.51 16.81
C LYS A 186 8.40 -18.96 17.16
N GLU A 187 7.44 -19.79 17.60
CA GLU A 187 7.67 -21.22 17.82
C GLU A 187 7.90 -21.99 16.50
N LEU A 188 7.11 -21.68 15.46
CA LEU A 188 7.11 -22.40 14.18
C LEU A 188 8.06 -21.82 13.15
N ASP A 189 8.30 -20.51 13.22
CA ASP A 189 9.14 -19.73 12.31
C ASP A 189 10.00 -18.72 13.08
N PRO A 190 11.18 -19.14 13.57
CA PRO A 190 12.10 -18.24 14.25
C PRO A 190 12.90 -17.33 13.29
N HIS A 191 12.67 -17.42 11.98
CA HIS A 191 13.46 -16.75 10.94
C HIS A 191 12.83 -15.46 10.43
N HIS A 192 11.56 -15.18 10.75
CA HIS A 192 10.87 -13.99 10.29
C HIS A 192 10.26 -13.21 11.46
N PRO A 193 10.35 -11.86 11.42
CA PRO A 193 9.76 -11.01 12.44
C PRO A 193 8.22 -10.99 12.36
N VAL A 194 7.61 -10.65 13.49
CA VAL A 194 6.17 -10.44 13.62
C VAL A 194 5.87 -8.95 13.72
N MET A 195 4.95 -8.50 12.89
CA MET A 195 4.42 -7.15 12.86
C MET A 195 2.92 -7.16 13.21
N THR A 196 2.45 -6.20 13.97
CA THR A 196 1.01 -5.85 14.03
C THR A 196 0.78 -4.45 13.48
N VAL A 197 -0.44 -4.16 13.06
CA VAL A 197 -0.77 -2.90 12.40
C VAL A 197 -1.86 -2.17 13.16
N THR A 198 -1.60 -0.92 13.52
CA THR A 198 -2.53 -0.05 14.27
C THR A 198 -3.05 1.11 13.43
N ALA A 199 -4.27 1.58 13.70
CA ALA A 199 -4.83 2.81 13.16
C ALA A 199 -4.23 4.01 13.91
N GLY A 200 -3.19 4.60 13.36
CA GLY A 200 -2.43 5.64 14.07
C GLY A 200 -1.80 5.13 15.37
N TYR A 201 -1.44 6.04 16.24
CA TYR A 201 -0.82 5.75 17.54
C TYR A 201 -1.36 6.71 18.63
N SER A 202 -1.33 6.26 19.87
CA SER A 202 -1.63 7.07 21.04
C SER A 202 -0.86 6.52 22.25
N PRO A 203 -0.61 7.34 23.30
CA PRO A 203 0.07 6.85 24.52
C PRO A 203 -0.63 5.62 25.12
N SER A 204 -1.95 5.61 25.23
CA SER A 204 -2.71 4.49 25.79
C SER A 204 -2.59 3.20 24.96
N LYS A 205 -2.53 3.34 23.64
CA LYS A 205 -2.34 2.20 22.72
C LYS A 205 -0.94 1.61 22.86
N ILE A 206 0.07 2.45 22.92
CA ILE A 206 1.47 2.04 23.10
C ILE A 206 1.69 1.39 24.46
N GLU A 207 1.10 1.95 25.55
CA GLU A 207 1.12 1.34 26.88
C GLU A 207 0.51 -0.07 26.86
N ALA A 208 -0.65 -0.24 26.24
CA ALA A 208 -1.31 -1.54 26.12
C ALA A 208 -0.47 -2.57 25.33
N ILE A 209 0.22 -2.13 24.28
CA ILE A 209 1.14 -2.97 23.50
C ILE A 209 2.31 -3.41 24.37
N HIS A 210 2.97 -2.48 25.08
CA HIS A 210 4.11 -2.79 25.96
C HIS A 210 3.71 -3.79 27.07
N GLU A 211 2.53 -3.60 27.67
CA GLU A 211 2.08 -4.47 28.76
C GLU A 211 1.63 -5.86 28.29
N HIS A 212 1.00 -5.94 27.11
CA HIS A 212 0.25 -7.15 26.74
C HIS A 212 0.74 -7.83 25.46
N TYR A 213 1.72 -7.23 24.73
CA TYR A 213 2.20 -7.78 23.45
C TYR A 213 3.74 -7.83 23.34
N PRO A 214 4.45 -8.51 24.29
CA PRO A 214 5.92 -8.56 24.29
C PRO A 214 6.55 -9.34 23.13
N HIS A 215 5.79 -10.15 22.37
CA HIS A 215 6.30 -10.87 21.20
C HIS A 215 6.29 -10.04 19.91
N LEU A 216 5.88 -8.76 19.95
CA LEU A 216 5.90 -7.87 18.80
C LEU A 216 7.34 -7.46 18.44
N ASP A 217 7.73 -7.63 17.17
CA ASP A 217 9.05 -7.20 16.69
C ASP A 217 8.97 -5.83 15.98
N ILE A 218 7.89 -5.56 15.24
CA ILE A 218 7.74 -4.35 14.44
C ILE A 218 6.34 -3.76 14.65
N LEU A 219 6.26 -2.48 15.00
CA LEU A 219 4.99 -1.77 15.03
C LEU A 219 4.66 -1.25 13.62
N GLY A 220 3.60 -1.77 13.01
CA GLY A 220 3.01 -1.19 11.80
C GLY A 220 2.05 -0.06 12.17
N VAL A 221 2.13 1.05 11.47
CA VAL A 221 1.26 2.22 11.70
C VAL A 221 0.58 2.62 10.39
N ASN A 222 -0.74 2.55 10.37
CA ASN A 222 -1.55 3.18 9.32
C ASN A 222 -1.76 4.64 9.70
N ASN A 223 -1.27 5.57 8.87
CA ASN A 223 -1.46 7.00 9.12
C ASN A 223 -1.52 7.75 7.79
N TYR A 224 -2.54 8.57 7.59
CA TYR A 224 -2.80 9.21 6.30
C TYR A 224 -2.37 10.68 6.30
N GLY A 225 -3.19 11.60 6.80
CA GLY A 225 -2.88 13.03 6.79
C GLY A 225 -1.65 13.42 7.60
N GLY A 226 -1.34 12.66 8.66
CA GLY A 226 -0.20 12.88 9.55
C GLY A 226 1.02 11.98 9.27
N ALA A 227 1.04 11.22 8.15
CA ALA A 227 2.05 10.19 7.91
C ALA A 227 3.51 10.68 8.00
N GLY A 228 3.78 11.89 7.52
CA GLY A 228 5.14 12.46 7.54
C GLY A 228 5.69 12.82 8.93
N SER A 229 4.88 12.74 10.00
CA SER A 229 5.28 13.07 11.38
C SER A 229 5.25 11.87 12.33
N VAL A 230 4.99 10.65 11.83
CA VAL A 230 4.88 9.44 12.67
C VAL A 230 6.17 9.16 13.42
N GLY A 231 7.33 9.27 12.76
CA GLY A 231 8.62 9.04 13.39
C GLY A 231 8.99 10.02 14.51
N GLN A 232 8.39 11.22 14.51
CA GLN A 232 8.54 12.19 15.58
C GLN A 232 7.55 11.91 16.72
N GLY A 233 6.31 11.58 16.41
CA GLY A 233 5.26 11.40 17.39
C GLY A 233 5.29 10.06 18.13
N LEU A 234 5.85 9.01 17.55
CA LEU A 234 5.94 7.69 18.19
C LEU A 234 6.72 7.71 19.51
N PRO A 235 7.92 8.35 19.62
CA PRO A 235 8.61 8.48 20.90
C PRO A 235 7.83 9.28 21.94
N GLU A 236 7.11 10.32 21.52
CA GLU A 236 6.26 11.12 22.40
C GLU A 236 5.09 10.30 22.95
N ALA A 237 4.62 9.32 22.16
CA ALA A 237 3.61 8.34 22.59
C ALA A 237 4.20 7.17 23.41
N GLY A 238 5.52 7.09 23.57
CA GLY A 238 6.21 6.05 24.34
C GLY A 238 6.81 4.91 23.54
N TRP A 239 6.74 4.92 22.18
CA TRP A 239 7.32 3.88 21.33
C TRP A 239 8.69 4.29 20.81
N ASN A 240 9.75 3.60 21.26
CA ASN A 240 11.13 3.82 20.81
C ASN A 240 11.68 2.67 19.96
N GLY A 241 10.90 1.60 19.77
CA GLY A 241 11.26 0.44 18.96
C GLY A 241 11.14 0.69 17.44
N PRO A 242 11.44 -0.35 16.66
CA PRO A 242 11.32 -0.31 15.19
C PRO A 242 9.86 -0.23 14.76
N TYR A 243 9.61 0.46 13.65
CA TYR A 243 8.27 0.59 13.07
C TYR A 243 8.30 0.62 11.54
N MET A 244 7.14 0.45 10.93
CA MET A 244 6.89 0.68 9.50
C MET A 244 5.63 1.53 9.32
N LEU A 245 5.60 2.42 8.31
CA LEU A 245 4.34 2.96 7.81
C LEU A 245 3.65 1.91 6.95
N THR A 246 2.56 1.33 7.45
CA THR A 246 1.90 0.21 6.79
C THR A 246 0.76 0.60 5.86
N GLU A 247 0.22 1.81 6.02
CA GLU A 247 -0.66 2.50 5.09
C GLU A 247 -0.44 4.00 5.21
N TYR A 248 -0.16 4.65 4.06
CA TYR A 248 0.00 6.10 3.99
C TYR A 248 -0.26 6.63 2.59
N GLY A 249 -0.35 7.92 2.45
CA GLY A 249 -0.41 8.60 1.15
C GLY A 249 -1.24 9.86 1.18
N VAL A 250 -2.50 9.79 0.79
CA VAL A 250 -3.41 10.95 0.80
C VAL A 250 -4.14 11.04 2.14
N ALA A 251 -4.55 12.23 2.53
CA ALA A 251 -5.44 12.40 3.68
C ALA A 251 -6.73 11.60 3.49
N GLY A 252 -7.19 10.97 4.55
CA GLY A 252 -8.44 10.25 4.56
C GLY A 252 -9.64 11.16 4.31
N ALA A 253 -10.74 10.59 3.82
CA ALA A 253 -11.98 11.34 3.58
C ALA A 253 -12.57 11.95 4.87
N TRP A 254 -12.10 11.48 6.02
CA TRP A 254 -12.46 11.98 7.36
C TRP A 254 -11.51 13.08 7.86
N GLU A 255 -10.41 13.38 7.15
CA GLU A 255 -9.39 14.36 7.54
C GLU A 255 -9.46 15.65 6.70
N VAL A 256 -10.30 15.68 5.67
CA VAL A 256 -10.40 16.82 4.74
C VAL A 256 -11.62 17.70 5.05
N LEU A 257 -11.62 18.90 4.48
CA LEU A 257 -12.78 19.77 4.52
C LEU A 257 -13.97 19.10 3.83
N THR A 258 -15.17 19.39 4.34
CA THR A 258 -16.43 18.95 3.75
C THR A 258 -17.22 20.12 3.21
N THR A 259 -18.09 19.85 2.25
CA THR A 259 -19.13 20.77 1.83
C THR A 259 -20.14 21.00 2.97
N PHE A 260 -21.00 22.00 2.84
CA PHE A 260 -22.05 22.26 3.84
C PHE A 260 -23.12 21.15 3.93
N TRP A 261 -23.14 20.20 2.97
CA TRP A 261 -23.97 18.98 3.02
C TRP A 261 -23.20 17.73 3.42
N GLY A 262 -21.97 17.89 3.92
CA GLY A 262 -21.15 16.81 4.49
C GLY A 262 -20.36 15.96 3.49
N ALA A 263 -20.34 16.30 2.19
CA ALA A 263 -19.51 15.59 1.23
C ALA A 263 -18.03 15.99 1.39
N PRO A 264 -17.09 15.04 1.55
CA PRO A 264 -15.68 15.36 1.67
C PRO A 264 -15.12 15.91 0.34
N ILE A 265 -14.27 16.92 0.43
CA ILE A 265 -13.66 17.55 -0.75
C ILE A 265 -12.39 16.78 -1.12
N GLU A 266 -12.46 16.01 -2.20
CA GLU A 266 -11.34 15.18 -2.64
C GLU A 266 -10.19 16.04 -3.17
N PRO A 267 -8.95 15.87 -2.69
CA PRO A 267 -7.79 16.56 -3.25
C PRO A 267 -7.56 16.20 -4.72
N ASP A 268 -7.05 17.16 -5.51
CA ASP A 268 -6.70 16.92 -6.90
C ASP A 268 -5.54 15.90 -7.05
N PRO A 269 -5.34 15.28 -8.24
CA PRO A 269 -4.34 14.23 -8.44
C PRO A 269 -2.90 14.66 -8.13
N SER A 270 -2.56 15.93 -8.38
CA SER A 270 -1.21 16.47 -8.12
C SER A 270 -0.97 16.63 -6.62
N THR A 271 -1.97 17.11 -5.89
CA THR A 271 -1.95 17.19 -4.42
C THR A 271 -1.80 15.81 -3.79
N LYS A 272 -2.54 14.81 -4.29
CA LYS A 272 -2.42 13.41 -3.81
C LYS A 272 -1.03 12.83 -4.08
N ALA A 273 -0.47 13.06 -5.25
CA ALA A 273 0.87 12.62 -5.62
C ALA A 273 1.93 13.26 -4.72
N ALA A 274 1.85 14.57 -4.51
CA ALA A 274 2.74 15.31 -3.62
C ALA A 274 2.64 14.83 -2.15
N ALA A 275 1.44 14.55 -1.67
CA ALA A 275 1.23 14.04 -0.31
C ALA A 275 1.92 12.69 -0.09
N SER A 276 1.75 11.74 -1.03
CA SER A 276 2.40 10.42 -0.95
C SER A 276 3.92 10.53 -1.00
N TYR A 277 4.45 11.36 -1.91
CA TYR A 277 5.89 11.65 -2.01
C TYR A 277 6.44 12.26 -0.71
N SER A 278 5.77 13.31 -0.21
CA SER A 278 6.23 14.03 0.99
C SER A 278 6.20 13.15 2.24
N ALA A 279 5.15 12.32 2.42
CA ALA A 279 5.06 11.40 3.55
C ALA A 279 6.23 10.41 3.53
N TYR A 280 6.56 9.82 2.37
CA TYR A 280 7.71 8.94 2.22
C TYR A 280 9.03 9.65 2.58
N LYS A 281 9.27 10.85 2.03
CA LYS A 281 10.50 11.62 2.27
C LYS A 281 10.63 12.03 3.74
N MET A 282 9.55 12.52 4.34
CA MET A 282 9.58 13.08 5.70
C MET A 282 9.61 12.01 6.79
N ASP A 283 9.07 10.82 6.53
CA ASP A 283 9.05 9.75 7.53
C ASP A 283 10.04 8.63 7.19
N SER A 284 9.89 7.99 6.04
CA SER A 284 10.66 6.78 5.74
C SER A 284 12.14 7.05 5.44
N GLU A 285 12.48 8.20 4.83
CA GLU A 285 13.88 8.55 4.60
C GLU A 285 14.54 9.29 5.77
N MET A 286 13.80 10.18 6.47
CA MET A 286 14.40 10.98 7.55
C MET A 286 14.52 10.22 8.88
N ASN A 287 13.77 9.13 9.06
CA ASN A 287 13.79 8.31 10.28
C ASN A 287 14.42 6.93 10.09
N VAL A 288 15.29 6.77 9.10
CA VAL A 288 16.10 5.54 8.94
C VAL A 288 16.81 5.22 10.26
N GLY A 289 16.75 3.93 10.64
CA GLY A 289 17.25 3.48 11.95
C GLY A 289 16.16 3.29 13.01
N ARG A 290 14.91 3.76 12.75
CA ARG A 290 13.70 3.34 13.47
C ARG A 290 12.62 2.95 12.50
N ASN A 291 12.45 3.72 11.41
CA ASN A 291 11.58 3.35 10.30
C ASN A 291 12.30 2.31 9.41
N LEU A 292 11.78 1.09 9.37
CA LEU A 292 12.30 -0.02 8.56
C LEU A 292 11.74 -0.01 7.12
N GLY A 293 10.92 0.98 6.79
CA GLY A 293 10.31 1.19 5.49
C GLY A 293 8.82 1.44 5.52
N SER A 294 8.20 1.43 4.36
CA SER A 294 6.80 1.83 4.25
C SER A 294 6.06 1.17 3.09
N TYR A 295 4.73 1.13 3.22
CA TYR A 295 3.79 0.60 2.22
C TYR A 295 2.76 1.67 1.86
N VAL A 296 2.89 2.27 0.66
CA VAL A 296 1.92 3.25 0.18
C VAL A 296 0.56 2.61 -0.07
N PHE A 297 -0.51 3.28 0.33
CA PHE A 297 -1.88 2.77 0.19
C PHE A 297 -2.59 3.42 -1.01
N VAL A 298 -3.10 2.70 -1.99
CA VAL A 298 -3.11 1.25 -2.22
C VAL A 298 -2.71 0.98 -3.67
N TRP A 299 -1.86 -0.02 -3.89
CA TRP A 299 -1.42 -0.48 -5.22
C TRP A 299 -2.51 -1.31 -5.88
N GLY A 300 -3.53 -0.61 -6.32
CA GLY A 300 -4.78 -1.11 -6.88
C GLY A 300 -5.82 0.00 -6.94
N ASN A 301 -7.07 -0.38 -7.17
CA ASN A 301 -8.23 0.51 -7.12
C ASN A 301 -9.12 0.17 -5.94
N LYS A 302 -9.68 1.17 -5.28
CA LYS A 302 -10.60 0.99 -4.15
C LYS A 302 -11.70 2.04 -4.18
N GLN A 303 -12.95 1.57 -4.04
CA GLN A 303 -14.09 2.45 -3.75
C GLN A 303 -14.11 2.74 -2.25
N GLU A 304 -13.77 3.97 -1.88
CA GLU A 304 -13.89 4.49 -0.52
C GLU A 304 -14.09 5.99 -0.61
N ALA A 305 -15.21 6.51 -0.18
CA ALA A 305 -15.76 7.83 -0.51
C ALA A 305 -15.98 8.02 -2.01
N THR A 306 -14.92 7.91 -2.81
CA THR A 306 -14.95 7.86 -4.27
C THR A 306 -14.09 6.70 -4.78
N PHE A 307 -14.24 6.33 -6.05
CA PHE A 307 -13.38 5.30 -6.66
C PHE A 307 -11.96 5.79 -6.92
N SER A 308 -11.73 7.10 -6.83
CA SER A 308 -10.43 7.74 -7.07
C SER A 308 -9.71 8.20 -5.81
N TRP A 309 -10.27 7.98 -4.60
CA TRP A 309 -9.70 8.53 -3.37
C TRP A 309 -8.31 7.98 -3.07
N PHE A 310 -8.22 6.67 -2.81
CA PHE A 310 -6.99 6.00 -2.37
C PHE A 310 -6.28 5.20 -3.45
N GLY A 311 -7.00 4.75 -4.49
CA GLY A 311 -6.44 3.94 -5.56
C GLY A 311 -5.28 4.61 -6.27
N MET A 312 -4.25 3.84 -6.60
CA MET A 312 -3.14 4.27 -7.45
C MET A 312 -3.34 3.89 -8.92
N PHE A 313 -4.41 3.15 -9.19
CA PHE A 313 -4.86 2.76 -10.53
C PHE A 313 -6.35 3.03 -10.69
N LEU A 314 -6.77 3.21 -11.94
CA LEU A 314 -8.19 3.16 -12.29
C LEU A 314 -8.71 1.71 -12.26
N PRO A 315 -10.04 1.49 -12.17
CA PRO A 315 -10.61 0.15 -12.32
C PRO A 315 -10.25 -0.54 -13.65
N THR A 316 -9.95 0.25 -14.67
CA THR A 316 -9.54 -0.18 -16.02
C THR A 316 -8.06 -0.48 -16.15
N GLY A 317 -7.24 -0.15 -15.14
CA GLY A 317 -5.84 -0.54 -15.01
C GLY A 317 -4.82 0.58 -15.25
N GLU A 318 -5.22 1.75 -15.72
CA GLU A 318 -4.29 2.87 -15.95
C GLU A 318 -3.73 3.38 -14.63
N LYS A 319 -2.42 3.65 -14.63
CA LYS A 319 -1.74 4.25 -13.47
C LYS A 319 -2.14 5.72 -13.30
N LEU A 320 -2.22 6.15 -12.05
CA LEU A 320 -2.47 7.53 -11.66
C LEU A 320 -1.17 8.24 -11.25
N PRO A 321 -1.11 9.59 -11.20
CA PRO A 321 0.10 10.35 -10.87
C PRO A 321 0.84 9.95 -9.59
N ARG A 322 0.17 9.29 -8.66
CA ARG A 322 0.78 8.75 -7.43
C ARG A 322 1.77 7.63 -7.70
N VAL A 323 1.54 6.79 -8.73
CA VAL A 323 2.49 5.74 -9.14
C VAL A 323 3.81 6.39 -9.56
N ASP A 324 3.75 7.41 -10.41
CA ASP A 324 4.94 8.11 -10.89
C ASP A 324 5.68 8.86 -9.77
N ALA A 325 4.93 9.46 -8.84
CA ALA A 325 5.52 10.13 -7.67
C ALA A 325 6.26 9.15 -6.76
N MET A 326 5.72 7.95 -6.57
CA MET A 326 6.39 6.91 -5.78
C MET A 326 7.58 6.30 -6.52
N ALA A 327 7.49 6.11 -7.84
CA ALA A 327 8.64 5.69 -8.64
C ALA A 327 9.80 6.69 -8.48
N TYR A 328 9.51 7.99 -8.59
CA TYR A 328 10.50 9.03 -8.35
C TYR A 328 11.03 9.04 -6.90
N ALA A 329 10.17 8.83 -5.92
CA ALA A 329 10.56 8.75 -4.51
C ALA A 329 11.55 7.60 -4.25
N TRP A 330 11.33 6.44 -4.87
CA TRP A 330 12.12 5.23 -4.64
C TRP A 330 13.41 5.15 -5.46
N THR A 331 13.42 5.74 -6.66
CA THR A 331 14.55 5.62 -7.60
C THR A 331 15.33 6.93 -7.81
N GLY A 332 14.71 8.09 -7.56
CA GLY A 332 15.23 9.41 -7.94
C GLY A 332 14.98 9.79 -9.40
N GLU A 333 14.36 8.89 -10.18
CA GLU A 333 14.10 9.08 -11.61
C GLU A 333 12.61 9.02 -11.93
N TRP A 334 12.15 9.89 -12.83
CA TRP A 334 10.77 9.85 -13.33
C TRP A 334 10.61 8.73 -14.37
N PRO A 335 9.45 8.05 -14.38
CA PRO A 335 9.13 7.14 -15.48
C PRO A 335 9.16 7.84 -16.84
N LYS A 336 9.45 7.10 -17.90
CA LYS A 336 9.50 7.65 -19.29
C LYS A 336 8.17 8.23 -19.69
N ASN A 337 7.08 7.46 -19.52
CA ASN A 337 5.72 7.95 -19.65
C ASN A 337 5.16 8.27 -18.27
N ARG A 338 4.65 9.48 -18.07
CA ARG A 338 4.01 9.93 -16.84
C ARG A 338 2.52 10.13 -17.03
N ALA A 339 1.75 9.75 -16.04
CA ALA A 339 0.32 10.03 -16.05
C ALA A 339 0.05 11.52 -16.25
N PRO A 340 -1.00 11.88 -17.00
CA PRO A 340 -1.32 13.27 -17.33
C PRO A 340 -1.46 14.15 -16.08
N LYS A 341 -1.03 15.41 -16.17
CA LYS A 341 -1.15 16.39 -15.10
C LYS A 341 -2.43 17.20 -15.25
N LEU A 342 -3.42 16.93 -14.42
CA LEU A 342 -4.61 17.78 -14.34
C LEU A 342 -4.25 19.13 -13.71
N ARG A 343 -4.46 20.24 -14.44
CA ARG A 343 -4.18 21.62 -14.01
C ARG A 343 -5.37 22.27 -13.36
N SER A 344 -6.57 22.06 -13.93
CA SER A 344 -7.81 22.57 -13.34
C SER A 344 -9.02 21.78 -13.81
N LEU A 345 -10.01 21.66 -12.94
CA LEU A 345 -11.38 21.24 -13.25
C LEU A 345 -12.31 22.36 -12.80
N LYS A 346 -13.19 22.82 -13.68
CA LYS A 346 -14.11 23.94 -13.41
C LYS A 346 -15.52 23.61 -13.84
N THR A 347 -16.47 24.01 -13.03
CA THR A 347 -17.90 24.01 -13.35
C THR A 347 -18.62 25.09 -12.53
N PRO A 348 -19.63 25.80 -13.08
CA PRO A 348 -20.41 26.78 -12.31
C PRO A 348 -21.12 26.21 -11.09
N VAL A 349 -21.38 24.90 -11.07
CA VAL A 349 -22.12 24.22 -10.01
C VAL A 349 -21.22 23.72 -8.86
N ALA A 350 -19.89 23.78 -9.01
CA ALA A 350 -18.96 23.29 -7.99
C ALA A 350 -19.23 23.90 -6.62
N MET A 351 -19.36 23.06 -5.58
CA MET A 351 -19.59 23.43 -4.18
C MET A 351 -20.89 24.24 -3.96
N LYS A 352 -21.86 24.17 -4.88
CA LYS A 352 -23.09 24.97 -4.82
C LYS A 352 -24.34 24.09 -4.76
N LYS A 353 -25.44 24.71 -4.29
CA LYS A 353 -26.79 24.26 -4.49
C LYS A 353 -27.32 24.78 -5.82
N VAL A 354 -27.98 23.93 -6.57
CA VAL A 354 -28.49 24.22 -7.91
C VAL A 354 -29.86 23.58 -8.10
N GLY A 355 -30.69 24.12 -9.00
CA GLY A 355 -31.98 23.52 -9.33
C GLY A 355 -31.84 22.22 -10.12
N PRO A 356 -32.90 21.36 -10.07
CA PRO A 356 -32.97 20.15 -10.87
C PRO A 356 -33.12 20.49 -12.37
N GLY A 357 -32.56 19.63 -13.23
CA GLY A 357 -32.58 19.79 -14.70
C GLY A 357 -31.91 21.02 -15.26
N ALA A 358 -31.16 21.80 -14.45
CA ALA A 358 -30.50 23.02 -14.87
C ALA A 358 -29.36 22.72 -15.85
N SER A 359 -29.34 23.44 -16.97
CA SER A 359 -28.26 23.34 -17.97
C SER A 359 -26.98 24.02 -17.46
N THR A 360 -25.86 23.33 -17.57
CA THR A 360 -24.55 23.81 -17.11
C THR A 360 -23.43 23.15 -17.93
N TYR A 361 -22.18 23.42 -17.56
CA TYR A 361 -21.02 22.83 -18.21
C TYR A 361 -19.93 22.46 -17.20
N ALA A 362 -18.99 21.65 -17.63
CA ALA A 362 -17.71 21.44 -16.96
C ALA A 362 -16.58 21.45 -17.99
N GLU A 363 -15.43 21.95 -17.57
CA GLU A 363 -14.22 22.00 -18.39
C GLU A 363 -12.99 21.60 -17.57
N VAL A 364 -12.04 20.94 -18.24
CA VAL A 364 -10.78 20.49 -17.64
C VAL A 364 -9.61 20.98 -18.48
N ASP A 365 -8.55 21.42 -17.80
CA ASP A 365 -7.24 21.69 -18.39
C ASP A 365 -6.26 20.60 -17.91
N VAL A 366 -5.70 19.86 -18.86
CA VAL A 366 -4.78 18.76 -18.62
C VAL A 366 -3.55 18.93 -19.49
N LEU A 367 -2.39 18.71 -18.91
CA LEU A 367 -1.11 18.67 -19.61
C LEU A 367 -0.61 17.23 -19.65
N ASP A 368 -0.40 16.73 -20.84
CA ASP A 368 0.48 15.60 -21.04
C ASP A 368 1.91 16.12 -21.31
N ARG A 369 2.90 15.54 -20.63
CA ARG A 369 4.29 16.04 -20.70
C ARG A 369 5.04 15.47 -21.87
N GLU A 370 4.69 14.29 -22.27
CA GLU A 370 5.24 13.56 -23.39
C GLU A 370 4.61 14.00 -24.71
N GLY A 371 3.43 14.64 -24.64
CA GLY A 371 2.71 15.21 -25.78
C GLY A 371 1.70 14.24 -26.40
N ASP A 372 1.27 13.25 -25.63
CA ASP A 372 0.32 12.25 -26.07
C ASP A 372 -1.09 12.83 -26.29
N ASP A 373 -1.85 12.22 -27.19
CA ASP A 373 -3.22 12.61 -27.49
C ASP A 373 -4.16 12.20 -26.35
N LEU A 374 -4.71 13.18 -25.65
CA LEU A 374 -5.58 12.95 -24.52
C LEU A 374 -7.00 12.57 -24.94
N ARG A 375 -7.54 11.54 -24.27
CA ARG A 375 -8.95 11.15 -24.34
C ARG A 375 -9.63 11.43 -23.02
N TYR A 376 -10.87 11.89 -23.06
CA TYR A 376 -11.61 12.30 -21.87
C TYR A 376 -12.83 11.42 -21.66
N TYR A 377 -13.09 11.08 -20.39
CA TYR A 377 -14.33 10.45 -19.99
C TYR A 377 -14.94 11.22 -18.83
N TRP A 378 -16.19 11.64 -19.00
CA TRP A 378 -16.93 12.38 -17.99
C TRP A 378 -18.04 11.51 -17.42
N ASP A 379 -18.31 11.70 -16.14
CA ASP A 379 -19.37 10.98 -15.43
C ASP A 379 -20.01 11.89 -14.37
N ILE A 380 -21.31 11.83 -14.25
CA ILE A 380 -22.07 12.43 -13.16
C ILE A 380 -22.51 11.29 -12.24
N ARG A 381 -22.11 11.32 -10.97
CA ARG A 381 -22.45 10.30 -9.98
C ARG A 381 -23.15 10.90 -8.77
N ALA A 382 -23.99 10.10 -8.12
CA ALA A 382 -24.46 10.44 -6.79
C ALA A 382 -23.27 10.45 -5.80
N GLU A 383 -23.40 11.22 -4.72
CA GLU A 383 -22.47 11.12 -3.60
C GLU A 383 -22.59 9.73 -2.96
N SER A 384 -21.48 9.16 -2.48
CA SER A 384 -21.49 7.88 -1.77
C SER A 384 -22.31 8.00 -0.48
N SER A 385 -23.30 7.15 -0.33
CA SER A 385 -24.11 7.00 0.90
C SER A 385 -23.75 5.75 1.70
N ASP A 386 -23.01 4.81 1.11
CA ASP A 386 -22.54 3.59 1.77
C ASP A 386 -21.13 3.81 2.33
N ARG A 387 -21.05 4.64 3.39
CA ARG A 387 -19.77 4.94 4.05
C ARG A 387 -19.47 3.92 5.13
N LYS A 388 -18.30 3.31 5.07
CA LYS A 388 -17.84 2.28 6.01
C LYS A 388 -16.66 2.79 6.85
N HIS A 389 -16.31 2.03 7.88
CA HIS A 389 -15.15 2.29 8.74
C HIS A 389 -14.10 1.19 8.57
N GLY A 390 -12.84 1.52 8.83
CA GLY A 390 -11.73 0.56 8.84
C GLY A 390 -11.49 -0.11 7.49
N GLY A 391 -11.78 0.59 6.40
CA GLY A 391 -11.52 0.11 5.05
C GLY A 391 -12.47 -0.98 4.53
N ASP A 392 -13.59 -1.25 5.19
CA ASP A 392 -14.60 -2.19 4.72
C ASP A 392 -15.16 -1.77 3.36
N ARG A 393 -15.63 -2.74 2.57
CA ARG A 393 -16.06 -2.52 1.19
C ARG A 393 -17.28 -1.61 1.11
N GLU A 394 -17.16 -0.50 0.37
CA GLU A 394 -18.25 0.41 0.02
C GLU A 394 -18.84 0.08 -1.36
N ALA A 395 -20.15 0.24 -1.52
CA ALA A 395 -20.80 0.13 -2.81
C ALA A 395 -20.50 1.37 -3.66
N ALA A 396 -20.29 1.17 -4.96
CA ALA A 396 -20.16 2.27 -5.92
C ALA A 396 -21.50 3.02 -6.04
N PRO A 397 -21.51 4.36 -5.95
CA PRO A 397 -22.72 5.14 -6.13
C PRO A 397 -23.21 5.12 -7.60
N PRO A 398 -24.53 5.33 -7.83
CA PRO A 398 -25.10 5.34 -9.17
C PRO A 398 -24.46 6.42 -10.07
N SER A 399 -24.28 6.09 -11.34
CA SER A 399 -23.88 6.97 -12.43
C SER A 399 -25.10 7.46 -13.21
N PHE A 400 -24.99 8.68 -13.78
CA PHE A 400 -26.05 9.36 -14.56
C PHE A 400 -25.51 9.77 -15.93
N PRO A 401 -25.16 8.85 -16.83
CA PRO A 401 -24.56 9.16 -18.13
C PRO A 401 -25.47 10.04 -19.00
N ASP A 402 -26.79 9.88 -18.90
CA ASP A 402 -27.79 10.67 -19.62
C ASP A 402 -27.81 12.15 -19.19
N ALA A 403 -27.19 12.50 -18.07
CA ALA A 403 -27.04 13.89 -17.66
C ALA A 403 -26.14 14.68 -18.65
N ILE A 404 -25.15 14.04 -19.25
CA ILE A 404 -24.23 14.64 -20.22
C ILE A 404 -24.91 14.77 -21.57
N LYS A 405 -24.99 15.99 -22.10
CA LYS A 405 -25.73 16.29 -23.33
C LYS A 405 -24.83 16.46 -24.55
N LYS A 406 -23.62 17.01 -24.34
CA LYS A 406 -22.63 17.20 -25.40
C LYS A 406 -21.21 17.12 -24.84
N GLY A 407 -20.25 16.86 -25.70
CA GLY A 407 -18.82 16.98 -25.42
C GLY A 407 -18.20 15.78 -24.72
N GLN A 408 -18.92 14.66 -24.53
CA GLN A 408 -18.29 13.42 -24.05
C GLN A 408 -17.10 13.05 -24.96
N GLY A 409 -15.93 12.78 -24.36
CA GLY A 409 -14.69 12.55 -25.10
C GLY A 409 -13.83 13.78 -25.34
N THR A 410 -14.28 14.98 -24.95
CA THR A 410 -13.53 16.24 -25.09
C THR A 410 -13.23 16.89 -23.74
N ALA A 411 -12.36 17.91 -23.72
CA ALA A 411 -12.00 18.64 -22.50
C ALA A 411 -13.16 19.48 -21.90
N ARG A 412 -14.31 19.55 -22.56
CA ARG A 412 -15.48 20.31 -22.09
C ARG A 412 -16.77 19.60 -22.43
N ILE A 413 -17.67 19.53 -21.43
CA ILE A 413 -19.02 18.98 -21.57
C ILE A 413 -20.08 20.02 -21.28
N GLU A 414 -21.26 19.81 -21.88
CA GLU A 414 -22.52 20.41 -21.43
C GLU A 414 -23.36 19.30 -20.77
N PHE A 415 -23.89 19.56 -19.61
CA PHE A 415 -24.72 18.61 -18.89
C PHE A 415 -25.91 19.27 -18.21
N LYS A 416 -26.91 18.48 -17.85
CA LYS A 416 -28.01 18.89 -16.98
C LYS A 416 -27.80 18.30 -15.59
N THR A 417 -28.08 19.09 -14.57
CA THR A 417 -28.13 18.58 -13.21
C THR A 417 -29.22 17.50 -13.10
N PRO A 418 -29.00 16.43 -12.29
CA PRO A 418 -30.03 15.42 -12.08
C PRO A 418 -31.38 16.00 -11.60
N GLU A 419 -32.46 15.36 -11.99
CA GLU A 419 -33.82 15.80 -11.60
C GLU A 419 -34.14 15.55 -10.12
N LYS A 420 -33.53 14.51 -9.54
CA LYS A 420 -33.78 14.16 -8.14
C LYS A 420 -32.90 15.00 -7.22
N PRO A 421 -33.47 15.65 -6.19
CA PRO A 421 -32.68 16.34 -5.17
C PRO A 421 -31.71 15.40 -4.46
N GLY A 422 -30.50 15.89 -4.17
CA GLY A 422 -29.43 15.13 -3.51
C GLY A 422 -28.04 15.66 -3.83
N ALA A 423 -27.05 15.01 -3.24
CA ALA A 423 -25.65 15.31 -3.47
C ALA A 423 -25.08 14.51 -4.66
N TYR A 424 -24.29 15.16 -5.48
CA TYR A 424 -23.69 14.60 -6.69
C TYR A 424 -22.27 15.07 -6.87
N ARG A 425 -21.53 14.40 -7.78
CA ARG A 425 -20.20 14.79 -8.24
C ARG A 425 -20.14 14.75 -9.76
N VAL A 426 -19.47 15.72 -10.35
CA VAL A 426 -18.99 15.65 -11.73
C VAL A 426 -17.55 15.13 -11.71
N PHE A 427 -17.31 14.02 -12.41
CA PHE A 427 -15.99 13.40 -12.59
C PHE A 427 -15.48 13.63 -14.00
N VAL A 428 -14.17 13.79 -14.11
CA VAL A 428 -13.44 13.70 -15.37
C VAL A 428 -12.24 12.78 -15.21
N THR A 429 -12.04 11.92 -16.20
CA THR A 429 -10.82 11.14 -16.37
C THR A 429 -10.19 11.52 -17.70
N ALA A 430 -8.92 11.86 -17.69
CA ALA A 430 -8.10 12.06 -18.87
C ALA A 430 -7.11 10.91 -19.00
N TYR A 431 -7.08 10.27 -20.17
CA TYR A 431 -6.20 9.15 -20.51
C TYR A 431 -5.18 9.60 -21.53
N ASP A 432 -3.91 9.17 -21.38
CA ASP A 432 -2.83 9.42 -22.35
C ASP A 432 -2.79 8.39 -23.49
N GLY A 433 -3.46 7.26 -23.34
CA GLY A 433 -3.39 6.16 -24.30
C GLY A 433 -2.17 5.25 -24.13
N GLU A 434 -1.22 5.62 -23.27
CA GLU A 434 0.03 4.91 -22.97
C GLU A 434 0.03 4.27 -21.57
N GLY A 435 -1.16 4.08 -21.00
CA GLY A 435 -1.37 3.41 -19.72
C GLY A 435 -1.37 4.34 -18.49
N GLY A 436 -1.37 5.64 -18.71
CA GLY A 436 -1.53 6.65 -17.67
C GLY A 436 -2.89 7.35 -17.73
N ALA A 437 -3.36 7.82 -16.59
CA ALA A 437 -4.57 8.62 -16.49
C ALA A 437 -4.51 9.61 -15.32
N ALA A 438 -5.34 10.66 -15.41
CA ALA A 438 -5.63 11.57 -14.30
C ALA A 438 -7.13 11.65 -14.08
N VAL A 439 -7.57 11.56 -12.84
CA VAL A 439 -8.99 11.62 -12.47
C VAL A 439 -9.22 12.63 -11.37
N HIS A 440 -10.24 13.49 -11.53
CA HIS A 440 -10.66 14.43 -10.50
C HIS A 440 -12.17 14.63 -10.50
N ASN A 441 -12.70 15.15 -9.40
CA ASN A 441 -14.13 15.41 -9.29
C ASN A 441 -14.42 16.67 -8.47
N LEU A 442 -15.62 17.22 -8.69
CA LEU A 442 -16.17 18.33 -7.91
C LEU A 442 -17.58 18.00 -7.45
N PRO A 443 -17.87 18.14 -6.14
CA PRO A 443 -19.21 17.91 -5.60
C PRO A 443 -20.14 19.11 -5.85
N PHE A 444 -21.43 18.81 -6.01
CA PHE A 444 -22.53 19.80 -6.05
C PHE A 444 -23.82 19.20 -5.43
N TYR A 445 -24.78 20.04 -5.12
CA TYR A 445 -26.03 19.62 -4.51
C TYR A 445 -27.23 20.09 -5.33
N VAL A 446 -28.14 19.19 -5.65
CA VAL A 446 -29.41 19.52 -6.30
C VAL A 446 -30.50 19.70 -5.25
N GLU A 447 -31.14 20.85 -5.24
CA GLU A 447 -32.31 21.12 -4.36
C GLU A 447 -33.45 21.70 -5.16
N LYS A 448 -34.68 21.51 -4.67
CA LYS A 448 -35.91 22.10 -5.27
C LYS A 448 -35.96 23.62 -5.09
#